data_d023b8a477f65b1d0044898cafbc45ba
#
_entry.id   d023b8a477f65b1d0044898cafbc45ba
#
_cell.length_a   1.000
_cell.length_b   1.000
_cell.length_c   1.000
_cell.angle_alpha   90.00
_cell.angle_beta   90.00
_cell.angle_gamma   90.00
#
_symmetry.space_group_name_H-M   'P 1'
#
loop_
_entity.id
_entity.type
_entity.pdbx_description
1 polymer ?
#
loop_
_entity_poly.entity_id
_entity_poly.type
_entity_poly.pdbx_seq_one_letter_code
_entity_poly.pdbx_strand_id
1 'polypeptide(L)'
;QQLNNREQHDFYVELHRELFDTIVENGYAINIYFIATSNSNHGGDFEYGAMRTLQTYLEVKYPFIKSFVSYKAYNHFIYGDHAIIFGHGKDDEDMKNGLPLVINDKVATVLSDYIRVNKLDGYNVSVISGDLHQSADGYAKNFRYKKVLAQYGSSKWMHTNFGSGQPGLSSEVYVKNSKKIYKEEDFFEIENESNTGINF
;
A
#
# COMPACT_ATOMS: atom_id res chain seq x y z
N GLN A 1 21.04 12.99 -2.39
CA GLN A 1 20.74 13.32 -3.79
C GLN A 1 19.41 12.67 -4.13
N GLN A 2 18.42 13.47 -4.54
CA GLN A 2 17.14 12.90 -4.97
C GLN A 2 17.30 12.26 -6.34
N LEU A 3 16.81 11.03 -6.49
CA LEU A 3 16.74 10.35 -7.76
C LEU A 3 15.81 11.11 -8.72
N ASN A 4 16.15 11.20 -9.99
CA ASN A 4 15.21 11.66 -11.01
C ASN A 4 14.15 10.58 -11.31
N ASN A 5 13.11 10.94 -12.04
CA ASN A 5 11.97 10.03 -12.29
C ASN A 5 12.40 8.69 -12.94
N ARG A 6 13.39 8.70 -13.83
CA ARG A 6 13.87 7.47 -14.45
C ARG A 6 14.61 6.59 -13.45
N GLU A 7 15.50 7.18 -12.67
CA GLU A 7 16.25 6.48 -11.62
C GLU A 7 15.31 5.93 -10.55
N GLN A 8 14.25 6.65 -10.20
CA GLN A 8 13.22 6.18 -9.28
C GLN A 8 12.47 4.97 -9.85
N HIS A 9 12.12 5.01 -11.15
CA HIS A 9 11.47 3.89 -11.83
C HIS A 9 12.36 2.65 -11.82
N ASP A 10 13.60 2.80 -12.25
CA ASP A 10 14.53 1.70 -12.38
C ASP A 10 14.82 1.06 -11.00
N PHE A 11 15.03 1.90 -9.99
CA PHE A 11 15.21 1.46 -8.61
C PHE A 11 13.98 0.73 -8.07
N TYR A 12 12.79 1.30 -8.30
CA TYR A 12 11.53 0.68 -7.84
C TYR A 12 11.31 -0.69 -8.48
N VAL A 13 11.51 -0.80 -9.80
CA VAL A 13 11.35 -2.06 -10.53
C VAL A 13 12.36 -3.10 -10.03
N GLU A 14 13.63 -2.73 -9.87
CA GLU A 14 14.67 -3.66 -9.43
C GLU A 14 14.43 -4.16 -8.01
N LEU A 15 14.14 -3.26 -7.06
CA LEU A 15 13.81 -3.61 -5.68
C LEU A 15 12.65 -4.61 -5.60
N HIS A 16 11.59 -4.38 -6.37
CA HIS A 16 10.43 -5.28 -6.34
C HIS A 16 10.71 -6.60 -7.06
N ARG A 17 11.55 -6.62 -8.09
CA ARG A 17 11.99 -7.87 -8.70
C ARG A 17 12.73 -8.75 -7.71
N GLU A 18 13.71 -8.20 -7.00
CA GLU A 18 14.45 -8.90 -5.94
C GLU A 18 13.53 -9.43 -4.85
N LEU A 19 12.57 -8.62 -4.40
CA LEU A 19 11.59 -9.01 -3.40
C LEU A 19 10.75 -10.19 -3.88
N PHE A 20 10.21 -10.12 -5.10
CA PHE A 20 9.37 -11.20 -5.64
C PHE A 20 10.15 -12.47 -5.92
N ASP A 21 11.37 -12.35 -6.42
CA ASP A 21 12.26 -13.49 -6.61
C ASP A 21 12.49 -14.19 -5.27
N THR A 22 12.81 -13.45 -4.24
CA THR A 22 13.00 -13.99 -2.89
C THR A 22 11.75 -14.71 -2.38
N ILE A 23 10.57 -14.11 -2.52
CA ILE A 23 9.30 -14.71 -2.08
C ILE A 23 9.00 -16.00 -2.85
N VAL A 24 9.15 -15.99 -4.16
CA VAL A 24 8.79 -17.12 -5.03
C VAL A 24 9.79 -18.25 -4.91
N GLU A 25 11.08 -17.96 -4.95
CA GLU A 25 12.15 -18.95 -4.87
C GLU A 25 12.23 -19.66 -3.52
N ASN A 26 11.77 -19.00 -2.45
CA ASN A 26 11.61 -19.63 -1.13
C ASN A 26 10.24 -20.33 -0.95
N GLY A 27 9.41 -20.39 -1.98
CA GLY A 27 8.12 -21.08 -1.96
C GLY A 27 7.04 -20.43 -1.12
N TYR A 28 7.20 -19.15 -0.78
CA TYR A 28 6.22 -18.42 0.06
C TYR A 28 4.97 -17.97 -0.71
N ALA A 29 5.03 -17.90 -2.05
CA ALA A 29 3.91 -17.45 -2.84
C ALA A 29 3.55 -18.42 -3.97
N ILE A 30 2.24 -18.69 -4.08
CA ILE A 30 1.64 -19.42 -5.19
C ILE A 30 0.91 -18.44 -6.11
N ASN A 31 0.43 -17.33 -5.56
CA ASN A 31 -0.23 -16.26 -6.30
C ASN A 31 0.24 -14.92 -5.73
N ILE A 32 0.67 -14.03 -6.61
CA ILE A 32 0.98 -12.64 -6.27
C ILE A 32 -0.06 -11.75 -6.94
N TYR A 33 -0.71 -10.92 -6.14
CA TYR A 33 -1.65 -9.93 -6.63
C TYR A 33 -1.02 -8.56 -6.47
N PHE A 34 -0.64 -7.98 -7.58
CA PHE A 34 -0.34 -6.57 -7.62
C PHE A 34 -1.62 -5.79 -7.75
N ILE A 35 -1.83 -4.89 -6.82
CA ILE A 35 -2.89 -3.93 -6.92
C ILE A 35 -2.25 -2.56 -6.92
N ALA A 36 -1.91 -2.09 -8.11
CA ALA A 36 -1.51 -0.72 -8.30
C ALA A 36 -2.76 0.10 -8.63
N THR A 37 -2.98 1.14 -7.87
CA THR A 37 -3.90 2.19 -8.25
C THR A 37 -3.09 3.25 -8.98
N SER A 38 -3.06 3.19 -10.30
CA SER A 38 -2.32 4.13 -11.15
C SER A 38 -2.86 5.56 -11.12
N ASN A 39 -3.86 5.79 -10.32
CA ASN A 39 -4.57 7.03 -10.11
C ASN A 39 -4.10 7.73 -8.82
N SER A 40 -2.89 7.41 -8.34
CA SER A 40 -2.35 8.04 -7.16
C SER A 40 -1.95 9.49 -7.44
N ASN A 41 -2.06 10.35 -6.42
CA ASN A 41 -1.60 11.74 -6.51
C ASN A 41 -0.07 11.89 -6.48
N HIS A 42 0.67 10.77 -6.38
CA HIS A 42 2.13 10.77 -6.35
C HIS A 42 2.75 10.46 -7.69
N GLY A 43 2.40 9.37 -8.31
CA GLY A 43 3.05 8.86 -9.51
C GLY A 43 2.16 8.75 -10.75
N GLY A 44 0.85 8.68 -10.59
CA GLY A 44 -0.10 8.58 -11.71
C GLY A 44 0.29 7.53 -12.74
N ASP A 45 0.37 7.89 -14.02
CA ASP A 45 0.72 6.99 -15.12
C ASP A 45 2.12 6.38 -14.99
N PHE A 46 3.01 7.04 -14.28
CA PHE A 46 4.36 6.54 -14.04
C PHE A 46 4.34 5.28 -13.14
N GLU A 47 3.56 5.28 -12.07
CA GLU A 47 3.36 4.09 -11.24
C GLU A 47 2.75 2.94 -12.04
N TYR A 48 1.79 3.25 -12.90
CA TYR A 48 1.21 2.25 -13.78
C TYR A 48 2.27 1.60 -14.69
N GLY A 49 3.13 2.41 -15.29
CA GLY A 49 4.22 1.90 -16.14
C GLY A 49 5.16 0.97 -15.38
N ALA A 50 5.57 1.33 -14.18
CA ALA A 50 6.42 0.52 -13.32
C ALA A 50 5.73 -0.81 -12.93
N MET A 51 4.46 -0.76 -12.55
CA MET A 51 3.68 -1.95 -12.20
C MET A 51 3.45 -2.88 -13.38
N ARG A 52 3.22 -2.34 -14.59
CA ARG A 52 3.11 -3.14 -15.82
C ARG A 52 4.43 -3.80 -16.18
N THR A 53 5.57 -3.16 -15.95
CA THR A 53 6.89 -3.74 -16.12
C THR A 53 7.10 -4.93 -15.19
N LEU A 54 6.76 -4.78 -13.91
CA LEU A 54 6.82 -5.85 -12.92
C LEU A 54 5.86 -7.00 -13.26
N GLN A 55 4.64 -6.69 -13.68
CA GLN A 55 3.69 -7.70 -14.13
C GLN A 55 4.26 -8.53 -15.28
N THR A 56 4.80 -7.89 -16.30
CA THR A 56 5.41 -8.57 -17.44
C THR A 56 6.58 -9.46 -16.99
N TYR A 57 7.42 -8.95 -16.11
CA TYR A 57 8.53 -9.73 -15.53
C TYR A 57 8.01 -11.01 -14.85
N LEU A 58 7.02 -10.90 -14.00
CA LEU A 58 6.46 -12.05 -13.29
C LEU A 58 5.78 -13.05 -14.22
N GLU A 59 5.02 -12.60 -15.20
CA GLU A 59 4.35 -13.46 -16.19
C GLU A 59 5.36 -14.27 -17.02
N VAL A 60 6.53 -13.69 -17.31
CA VAL A 60 7.58 -14.35 -18.08
C VAL A 60 8.41 -15.30 -17.21
N LYS A 61 8.88 -14.82 -16.05
CA LYS A 61 9.77 -15.61 -15.17
C LYS A 61 9.02 -16.68 -14.39
N TYR A 62 7.79 -16.38 -13.96
CA TYR A 62 6.97 -17.24 -13.11
C TYR A 62 5.56 -17.41 -13.67
N PRO A 63 5.36 -18.15 -14.76
CA PRO A 63 4.07 -18.23 -15.46
C PRO A 63 2.92 -18.84 -14.62
N PHE A 64 3.22 -19.41 -13.46
CA PHE A 64 2.25 -19.89 -12.49
C PHE A 64 1.75 -18.79 -11.52
N ILE A 65 2.41 -17.62 -11.50
CA ILE A 65 2.00 -16.47 -10.67
C ILE A 65 0.94 -15.65 -11.41
N LYS A 66 -0.06 -15.21 -10.68
CA LYS A 66 -1.10 -14.30 -11.20
C LYS A 66 -0.87 -12.89 -10.67
N SER A 67 -0.74 -11.96 -11.58
CA SER A 67 -0.57 -10.55 -11.26
C SER A 67 -1.65 -9.69 -11.92
N PHE A 68 -2.10 -8.64 -11.23
CA PHE A 68 -3.12 -7.74 -11.70
C PHE A 68 -2.70 -6.30 -11.45
N VAL A 69 -2.84 -5.47 -12.46
CA VAL A 69 -2.66 -4.01 -12.33
C VAL A 69 -3.98 -3.34 -12.64
N SER A 70 -4.42 -2.43 -11.78
CA SER A 70 -5.73 -1.80 -11.87
C SER A 70 -5.64 -0.28 -11.73
N TYR A 71 -6.49 0.43 -12.47
CA TYR A 71 -6.67 1.88 -12.36
C TYR A 71 -7.73 2.32 -11.34
N LYS A 72 -8.39 1.37 -10.69
CA LYS A 72 -9.48 1.69 -9.76
C LYS A 72 -8.93 2.28 -8.48
N ALA A 73 -9.61 3.25 -7.93
CA ALA A 73 -9.30 3.84 -6.62
C ALA A 73 -9.31 2.78 -5.50
N TYR A 74 -10.22 1.80 -5.59
CA TYR A 74 -10.28 0.66 -4.72
C TYR A 74 -10.26 -0.64 -5.50
N ASN A 75 -9.53 -1.59 -4.98
CA ASN A 75 -9.55 -2.98 -5.41
C ASN A 75 -9.78 -3.88 -4.20
N HIS A 76 -10.31 -5.07 -4.41
CA HIS A 76 -10.45 -6.02 -3.33
C HIS A 76 -10.01 -7.42 -3.74
N PHE A 77 -9.64 -8.18 -2.74
CA PHE A 77 -9.26 -9.57 -2.84
C PHE A 77 -9.99 -10.37 -1.76
N ILE A 78 -10.48 -11.55 -2.11
CA ILE A 78 -11.16 -12.44 -1.17
C ILE A 78 -10.26 -13.64 -0.87
N TYR A 79 -10.03 -13.90 0.41
CA TYR A 79 -9.26 -15.03 0.89
C TYR A 79 -9.98 -15.70 2.08
N GLY A 80 -10.59 -16.84 1.82
CA GLY A 80 -11.43 -17.51 2.81
C GLY A 80 -12.54 -16.60 3.32
N ASP A 81 -12.56 -16.35 4.61
CA ASP A 81 -13.56 -15.49 5.26
C ASP A 81 -13.17 -13.99 5.28
N HIS A 82 -12.07 -13.61 4.64
CA HIS A 82 -11.58 -12.24 4.59
C HIS A 82 -11.83 -11.59 3.23
N ALA A 83 -12.30 -10.35 3.25
CA ALA A 83 -12.26 -9.45 2.10
C ALA A 83 -11.29 -8.31 2.41
N ILE A 84 -10.24 -8.18 1.61
CA ILE A 84 -9.20 -7.19 1.81
C ILE A 84 -9.34 -6.17 0.69
N ILE A 85 -9.66 -4.94 1.06
CA ILE A 85 -9.83 -3.80 0.14
C ILE A 85 -8.56 -2.97 0.20
N PHE A 86 -8.01 -2.65 -0.95
CA PHE A 86 -6.81 -1.85 -1.08
C PHE A 86 -7.09 -0.58 -1.85
N GLY A 87 -6.46 0.49 -1.45
CA GLY A 87 -6.44 1.76 -2.16
C GLY A 87 -5.18 2.54 -1.82
N HIS A 88 -4.74 3.41 -2.72
CA HIS A 88 -3.64 4.33 -2.37
C HIS A 88 -4.04 5.23 -1.19
N GLY A 89 -5.27 5.70 -1.19
CA GLY A 89 -5.82 6.58 -0.15
C GLY A 89 -6.16 7.97 -0.67
N LYS A 90 -5.61 8.38 -1.79
CA LYS A 90 -5.90 9.64 -2.48
C LYS A 90 -5.60 9.50 -3.97
N ASP A 91 -6.42 10.11 -4.79
CA ASP A 91 -6.21 10.23 -6.23
C ASP A 91 -6.37 11.69 -6.68
N ASP A 92 -6.18 11.95 -7.96
CA ASP A 92 -6.31 13.29 -8.53
C ASP A 92 -7.75 13.64 -8.93
N GLU A 93 -8.64 12.68 -8.96
CA GLU A 93 -10.00 12.85 -9.49
C GLU A 93 -11.08 12.70 -8.41
N ASP A 94 -11.39 11.47 -8.02
CA ASP A 94 -12.55 11.15 -7.18
C ASP A 94 -12.29 11.28 -5.68
N MET A 95 -11.05 11.08 -5.25
CA MET A 95 -10.64 11.11 -3.84
C MET A 95 -9.64 12.23 -3.53
N LYS A 96 -9.81 13.40 -4.12
CA LYS A 96 -8.90 14.55 -3.92
C LYS A 96 -8.65 14.92 -2.46
N ASN A 97 -9.62 14.69 -1.59
CA ASN A 97 -9.48 14.93 -0.15
C ASN A 97 -8.83 13.76 0.60
N GLY A 98 -8.58 12.67 -0.09
CA GLY A 98 -7.97 11.47 0.47
C GLY A 98 -8.80 10.77 1.54
N LEU A 99 -8.29 9.62 1.98
CA LEU A 99 -8.80 8.91 3.14
C LEU A 99 -8.10 9.46 4.40
N PRO A 100 -8.84 9.95 5.40
CA PRO A 100 -8.26 10.51 6.61
C PRO A 100 -7.53 9.44 7.44
N LEU A 101 -6.64 9.88 8.33
CA LEU A 101 -5.99 9.00 9.29
C LEU A 101 -7.01 8.34 10.22
N VAL A 102 -8.02 9.09 10.63
CA VAL A 102 -9.15 8.60 11.43
C VAL A 102 -10.41 8.61 10.57
N ILE A 103 -11.05 7.47 10.45
CA ILE A 103 -12.28 7.33 9.67
C ILE A 103 -13.41 8.12 10.32
N ASN A 104 -13.98 9.07 9.58
CA ASN A 104 -15.20 9.77 9.95
C ASN A 104 -16.44 9.10 9.28
N ASP A 105 -17.62 9.51 9.69
CA ASP A 105 -18.88 8.91 9.23
C ASP A 105 -19.09 9.02 7.72
N LYS A 106 -18.64 10.09 7.09
CA LYS A 106 -18.75 10.27 5.64
C LYS A 106 -17.92 9.22 4.90
N VAL A 107 -16.65 9.07 5.27
CA VAL A 107 -15.76 8.08 4.67
C VAL A 107 -16.23 6.66 4.99
N ALA A 108 -16.65 6.42 6.23
CA ALA A 108 -17.22 5.13 6.63
C ALA A 108 -18.45 4.74 5.79
N THR A 109 -19.26 5.72 5.40
CA THR A 109 -20.42 5.50 4.53
C THR A 109 -19.98 5.12 3.12
N VAL A 110 -19.05 5.86 2.51
CA VAL A 110 -18.54 5.55 1.15
C VAL A 110 -17.93 4.14 1.10
N LEU A 111 -17.11 3.78 2.09
CA LEU A 111 -16.51 2.45 2.15
C LEU A 111 -17.55 1.36 2.40
N SER A 112 -18.57 1.61 3.23
CA SER A 112 -19.67 0.67 3.44
C SER A 112 -20.50 0.47 2.17
N ASP A 113 -20.70 1.50 1.37
CA ASP A 113 -21.35 1.39 0.07
C ASP A 113 -20.53 0.56 -0.92
N TYR A 114 -19.21 0.75 -0.96
CA TYR A 114 -18.32 -0.10 -1.75
C TYR A 114 -18.44 -1.58 -1.34
N ILE A 115 -18.40 -1.86 -0.03
CA ILE A 115 -18.55 -3.21 0.54
C ILE A 115 -19.88 -3.84 0.08
N ARG A 116 -20.97 -3.11 0.22
CA ARG A 116 -22.32 -3.57 -0.16
C ARG A 116 -22.46 -3.82 -1.66
N VAL A 117 -21.99 -2.88 -2.49
CA VAL A 117 -22.09 -2.99 -3.97
C VAL A 117 -21.29 -4.20 -4.47
N ASN A 118 -20.15 -4.48 -3.87
CA ASN A 118 -19.29 -5.61 -4.22
C ASN A 118 -19.66 -6.92 -3.47
N LYS A 119 -20.76 -6.94 -2.69
CA LYS A 119 -21.26 -8.11 -1.94
C LYS A 119 -20.23 -8.68 -0.95
N LEU A 120 -19.52 -7.80 -0.26
CA LEU A 120 -18.50 -8.18 0.70
C LEU A 120 -19.00 -8.22 2.15
N ASP A 121 -20.28 -7.95 2.39
CA ASP A 121 -20.88 -7.86 3.74
C ASP A 121 -20.77 -9.15 4.56
N GLY A 122 -20.64 -10.31 3.89
CA GLY A 122 -20.49 -11.61 4.55
C GLY A 122 -19.09 -11.94 5.04
N TYR A 123 -18.11 -11.06 4.76
CA TYR A 123 -16.70 -11.31 5.06
C TYR A 123 -16.21 -10.46 6.23
N ASN A 124 -15.06 -10.85 6.80
CA ASN A 124 -14.27 -9.98 7.66
C ASN A 124 -13.55 -8.96 6.79
N VAL A 125 -14.09 -7.76 6.70
CA VAL A 125 -13.56 -6.74 5.79
C VAL A 125 -12.44 -5.95 6.44
N SER A 126 -11.30 -5.85 5.75
CA SER A 126 -10.19 -4.95 6.06
C SER A 126 -9.99 -3.97 4.91
N VAL A 127 -9.93 -2.68 5.22
CA VAL A 127 -9.57 -1.62 4.26
C VAL A 127 -8.17 -1.16 4.59
N ILE A 128 -7.25 -1.30 3.63
CA ILE A 128 -5.84 -0.94 3.77
C ILE A 128 -5.52 0.17 2.79
N SER A 129 -4.91 1.24 3.27
CA SER A 129 -4.49 2.36 2.42
C SER A 129 -3.20 3.02 2.89
N GLY A 130 -2.52 3.68 1.98
CA GLY A 130 -1.32 4.48 2.20
C GLY A 130 -1.60 5.99 2.26
N ASP A 131 -0.83 6.77 1.51
CA ASP A 131 -0.86 8.22 1.27
C ASP A 131 -0.34 9.10 2.43
N LEU A 132 -0.80 8.90 3.65
CA LEU A 132 -0.49 9.82 4.75
C LEU A 132 0.82 9.54 5.48
N HIS A 133 1.55 8.49 5.11
CA HIS A 133 2.84 8.11 5.70
C HIS A 133 2.81 7.93 7.22
N GLN A 134 1.66 7.59 7.77
CA GLN A 134 1.44 7.35 9.19
C GLN A 134 0.65 6.06 9.38
N SER A 135 1.03 5.27 10.38
CA SER A 135 0.26 4.09 10.75
C SER A 135 -0.98 4.48 11.55
N ALA A 136 -2.09 3.88 11.21
CA ALA A 136 -3.31 3.91 12.02
C ALA A 136 -4.08 2.61 11.83
N ASP A 137 -4.70 2.13 12.89
CA ASP A 137 -5.55 0.94 12.88
C ASP A 137 -6.81 1.22 13.71
N GLY A 138 -7.94 0.82 13.18
CA GLY A 138 -9.21 1.07 13.83
C GLY A 138 -10.37 0.31 13.19
N TYR A 139 -11.54 0.50 13.76
CA TYR A 139 -12.79 -0.07 13.26
C TYR A 139 -13.80 1.03 13.00
N ALA A 140 -14.52 0.91 11.90
CA ALA A 140 -15.61 1.78 11.56
C ALA A 140 -16.76 0.96 10.99
N LYS A 141 -17.96 1.07 11.61
CA LYS A 141 -19.15 0.31 11.24
C LYS A 141 -18.87 -1.20 11.15
N ASN A 142 -18.72 -1.74 9.92
CA ASN A 142 -18.64 -3.17 9.64
C ASN A 142 -17.28 -3.59 9.05
N PHE A 143 -16.26 -2.74 9.13
CA PHE A 143 -14.93 -3.06 8.61
C PHE A 143 -13.82 -2.56 9.55
N ARG A 144 -12.67 -3.22 9.44
CA ARG A 144 -11.41 -2.74 9.98
C ARG A 144 -10.76 -1.80 8.97
N TYR A 145 -10.12 -0.76 9.46
CA TYR A 145 -9.37 0.18 8.65
C TYR A 145 -7.92 0.26 9.11
N LYS A 146 -6.98 0.20 8.17
CA LYS A 146 -5.55 0.35 8.42
C LYS A 146 -4.92 1.33 7.43
N LYS A 147 -4.18 2.29 7.96
CA LYS A 147 -3.17 3.07 7.23
C LYS A 147 -1.81 2.41 7.41
N VAL A 148 -1.04 2.31 6.33
CA VAL A 148 0.29 1.71 6.35
C VAL A 148 1.38 2.75 6.45
N LEU A 149 2.50 2.34 7.02
CA LEU A 149 3.73 3.13 7.13
C LEU A 149 4.30 3.47 5.74
N ALA A 150 5.08 4.53 5.66
CA ALA A 150 5.92 4.80 4.50
C ALA A 150 7.23 4.02 4.59
N GLN A 151 7.77 3.64 3.45
CA GLN A 151 9.05 2.93 3.39
C GLN A 151 10.28 3.86 3.44
N TYR A 152 10.09 5.15 3.60
CA TYR A 152 11.16 6.14 3.63
C TYR A 152 10.91 7.20 4.70
N GLY A 153 11.98 7.87 5.11
CA GLY A 153 11.91 8.95 6.08
C GLY A 153 11.09 10.14 5.60
N SER A 154 10.47 10.84 6.53
CA SER A 154 9.66 12.00 6.24
C SER A 154 10.48 13.12 5.61
N SER A 155 10.01 13.70 4.52
CA SER A 155 10.59 14.92 3.98
C SER A 155 10.40 16.09 4.95
N LYS A 156 11.20 17.16 4.77
CA LYS A 156 11.04 18.41 5.56
C LYS A 156 9.60 18.94 5.45
N TRP A 157 8.98 18.84 4.30
CA TRP A 157 7.59 19.24 4.08
C TRP A 157 6.61 18.41 4.90
N MET A 158 6.79 17.09 4.95
CA MET A 158 6.00 16.18 5.78
C MET A 158 6.14 16.52 7.25
N HIS A 159 7.36 16.72 7.74
CA HIS A 159 7.63 17.14 9.12
C HIS A 159 6.91 18.44 9.49
N THR A 160 6.93 19.40 8.59
CA THR A 160 6.32 20.71 8.84
C THR A 160 4.79 20.66 8.88
N ASN A 161 4.17 19.84 8.02
CA ASN A 161 2.72 19.87 7.83
C ASN A 161 1.97 18.75 8.56
N PHE A 162 2.60 17.60 8.82
CA PHE A 162 1.92 16.41 9.37
C PHE A 162 2.64 15.80 10.58
N GLY A 163 3.74 16.38 11.01
CA GLY A 163 4.61 15.78 12.01
C GLY A 163 5.53 14.70 11.42
N SER A 164 6.32 14.06 12.27
CA SER A 164 7.22 13.00 11.81
C SER A 164 6.44 11.74 11.50
N GLY A 165 6.37 11.33 10.23
CA GLY A 165 6.02 9.97 9.87
C GLY A 165 7.13 9.03 10.35
N GLN A 166 6.79 7.88 10.88
CA GLN A 166 7.75 6.85 11.21
C GLN A 166 7.86 5.89 10.02
N PRO A 167 9.04 5.77 9.38
CA PRO A 167 9.21 4.84 8.28
C PRO A 167 9.24 3.41 8.79
N GLY A 168 8.70 2.51 7.98
CA GLY A 168 8.64 1.11 8.36
C GLY A 168 7.89 0.25 7.37
N LEU A 169 7.80 -1.02 7.69
CA LEU A 169 6.99 -2.01 7.00
C LEU A 169 5.88 -2.50 7.90
N SER A 170 4.73 -2.80 7.30
CA SER A 170 3.64 -3.49 7.97
C SER A 170 3.37 -4.79 7.24
N SER A 171 3.36 -5.90 7.95
CA SER A 171 2.96 -7.20 7.45
C SER A 171 1.70 -7.70 8.14
N GLU A 172 0.85 -8.39 7.40
CA GLU A 172 -0.35 -9.00 7.92
C GLU A 172 -0.54 -10.41 7.35
N VAL A 173 -0.78 -11.36 8.23
CA VAL A 173 -1.09 -12.73 7.85
C VAL A 173 -2.56 -13.02 8.16
N TYR A 174 -3.34 -13.27 7.14
CA TYR A 174 -4.75 -13.62 7.23
C TYR A 174 -4.90 -15.13 7.28
N VAL A 175 -5.57 -15.62 8.31
CA VAL A 175 -5.79 -17.07 8.46
C VAL A 175 -7.07 -17.46 7.74
N LYS A 176 -6.94 -18.33 6.72
CA LYS A 176 -8.08 -18.85 5.96
C LYS A 176 -9.10 -19.53 6.89
N ASN A 177 -10.37 -19.30 6.67
CA ASN A 177 -11.50 -19.84 7.46
C ASN A 177 -11.40 -19.48 8.96
N SER A 178 -10.90 -18.31 9.27
CA SER A 178 -10.81 -17.78 10.64
C SER A 178 -10.82 -16.25 10.61
N LYS A 179 -11.32 -15.62 11.66
CA LYS A 179 -11.24 -14.16 11.82
C LYS A 179 -9.86 -13.65 12.27
N LYS A 180 -8.88 -14.54 12.40
CA LYS A 180 -7.56 -14.17 12.92
C LYS A 180 -6.73 -13.46 11.87
N ILE A 181 -6.11 -12.36 12.29
CA ILE A 181 -5.11 -11.61 11.54
C ILE A 181 -3.93 -11.43 12.48
N TYR A 182 -2.75 -11.89 12.07
CA TYR A 182 -1.51 -11.59 12.77
C TYR A 182 -0.88 -10.37 12.11
N LYS A 183 -0.36 -9.46 12.92
CA LYS A 183 0.19 -8.18 12.48
C LYS A 183 1.59 -8.02 13.02
N GLU A 184 2.45 -7.45 12.21
CA GLU A 184 3.81 -7.07 12.57
C GLU A 184 4.12 -5.71 11.92
N GLU A 185 4.76 -4.84 12.65
CA GLU A 185 5.25 -3.55 12.16
C GLU A 185 6.72 -3.43 12.53
N ASP A 186 7.55 -3.33 11.51
CA ASP A 186 8.98 -3.10 11.65
C ASP A 186 9.27 -1.63 11.36
N PHE A 187 9.77 -0.92 12.34
CA PHE A 187 10.14 0.48 12.20
C PHE A 187 11.61 0.61 11.83
N PHE A 188 11.89 1.43 10.84
CA PHE A 188 13.27 1.70 10.44
C PHE A 188 13.87 2.79 11.31
N GLU A 189 15.08 2.57 11.77
CA GLU A 189 15.90 3.62 12.35
C GLU A 189 16.29 4.61 11.23
N ILE A 190 15.91 5.85 11.38
CA ILE A 190 16.43 6.91 10.51
C ILE A 190 17.80 7.26 11.07
N GLU A 191 18.87 6.88 10.39
CA GLU A 191 20.17 7.50 10.61
C GLU A 191 19.98 9.00 10.37
N ASN A 192 19.89 9.78 11.44
CA ASN A 192 20.01 11.21 11.32
C ASN A 192 21.37 11.45 10.71
N GLU A 193 21.44 11.90 9.46
CA GLU A 193 22.63 12.51 8.91
C GLU A 193 22.99 13.61 9.89
N SER A 194 23.86 13.22 10.85
CA SER A 194 24.41 14.13 11.83
C SER A 194 25.05 15.27 11.07
N ASN A 195 24.52 16.45 11.27
CA ASN A 195 25.14 17.74 11.00
C ASN A 195 26.64 17.62 10.70
N THR A 196 26.97 17.39 9.44
CA THR A 196 28.28 17.85 8.97
C THR A 196 28.15 19.36 8.91
N GLY A 197 28.46 19.96 10.05
CA GLY A 197 28.49 21.40 10.20
C GLY A 197 29.37 22.00 9.15
N ILE A 198 28.77 22.60 8.14
CA ILE A 198 29.42 23.62 7.35
C ILE A 198 29.25 24.89 8.17
N ASN A 199 30.23 25.18 9.00
CA ASN A 199 30.41 26.51 9.58
C ASN A 199 30.81 27.46 8.43
N PHE A 200 29.92 28.39 8.08
CA PHE A 200 30.27 29.56 7.34
C PHE A 200 30.69 30.67 8.29
#